data_1264827feeccf1d5a038e3f586b82264
#
_entry.id   1264827feeccf1d5a038e3f586b82264
#
_cell.length_a   1.000
_cell.length_b   1.000
_cell.length_c   1.000
_cell.angle_alpha   90.00
_cell.angle_beta   90.00
_cell.angle_gamma   90.00
#
_symmetry.space_group_name_H-M   'P 1'
#
loop_
_entity.id
_entity.type
_entity.pdbx_description
1 polymer ?
#
loop_
_entity_poly.entity_id
_entity_poly.type
_entity_poly.pdbx_seq_one_letter_code
_entity_poly.pdbx_strand_id
1 'polypeptide(L)'
;MKLALTFDDGPSEWTPAILDLLREHEARATFFLIGQRVRERPEGAREIVRGGHELGSHTLTHPRLTDIPDDEVRAEIRGGVEAFEEALGERSPLFRAPGFHADERVLAIVSELGLEAAFADVDPEDWRPDLDSHTIFRRVLEGARDGAIVDLHDGYPPPPTSARDDCIATVEALEHLLPCLRAQGYELVTLGELSATR
;
A
#
# COMPACT_ATOMS: atom_id res chain seq x y z
N MET A 1 7.78 -13.35 -15.39
CA MET A 1 7.49 -13.43 -13.94
C MET A 1 6.70 -12.19 -13.56
N LYS A 2 5.70 -12.31 -12.69
CA LYS A 2 4.93 -11.16 -12.18
C LYS A 2 5.28 -10.89 -10.72
N LEU A 3 5.29 -9.61 -10.34
CA LEU A 3 5.52 -9.16 -8.96
C LEU A 3 4.63 -7.94 -8.71
N ALA A 4 3.97 -7.88 -7.54
CA ALA A 4 3.19 -6.74 -7.13
C ALA A 4 3.98 -5.91 -6.11
N LEU A 5 4.22 -4.63 -6.45
CA LEU A 5 4.62 -3.63 -5.46
C LEU A 5 3.36 -3.04 -4.85
N THR A 6 3.33 -2.94 -3.54
CA THR A 6 2.24 -2.29 -2.81
C THR A 6 2.78 -1.18 -1.93
N PHE A 7 1.99 -0.13 -1.74
CA PHE A 7 2.38 1.05 -0.96
C PHE A 7 1.29 1.37 0.05
N ASP A 8 1.68 1.52 1.31
CA ASP A 8 0.79 1.79 2.43
C ASP A 8 0.91 3.25 2.91
N ASP A 9 -0.11 3.72 3.64
CA ASP A 9 -0.18 4.99 4.39
C ASP A 9 -0.38 6.28 3.57
N GLY A 10 -0.38 6.23 2.25
CA GLY A 10 -0.64 7.40 1.41
C GLY A 10 -2.11 7.88 1.41
N PRO A 11 -2.45 8.87 0.55
CA PRO A 11 -1.52 9.64 -0.25
C PRO A 11 -0.75 10.68 0.58
N SER A 12 0.51 10.90 0.24
CA SER A 12 1.38 11.85 0.91
C SER A 12 2.06 12.82 -0.09
N GLU A 13 2.99 13.63 0.38
CA GLU A 13 3.88 14.44 -0.45
C GLU A 13 4.85 13.60 -1.29
N TRP A 14 5.08 12.34 -0.92
CA TRP A 14 5.98 11.41 -1.61
C TRP A 14 5.30 10.63 -2.73
N THR A 15 3.98 10.48 -2.66
CA THR A 15 3.18 9.75 -3.67
C THR A 15 3.48 10.21 -5.10
N PRO A 16 3.56 11.53 -5.44
CA PRO A 16 3.87 11.96 -6.81
C PRO A 16 5.23 11.46 -7.32
N ALA A 17 6.28 11.49 -6.49
CA ALA A 17 7.61 11.02 -6.87
C ALA A 17 7.61 9.51 -7.19
N ILE A 18 6.88 8.71 -6.38
CA ILE A 18 6.71 7.27 -6.60
C ILE A 18 5.95 7.01 -7.90
N LEU A 19 4.87 7.76 -8.16
CA LEU A 19 4.09 7.64 -9.40
C LEU A 19 4.92 7.97 -10.65
N ASP A 20 5.80 8.98 -10.56
CA ASP A 20 6.71 9.34 -11.66
C ASP A 20 7.68 8.21 -11.97
N LEU A 21 8.30 7.60 -10.94
CA LEU A 21 9.20 6.45 -11.09
C LEU A 21 8.47 5.22 -11.69
N LEU A 22 7.28 4.91 -11.19
CA LEU A 22 6.47 3.81 -11.72
C LEU A 22 6.13 4.02 -13.20
N ARG A 23 5.76 5.25 -13.58
CA ARG A 23 5.47 5.62 -14.96
C ARG A 23 6.70 5.48 -15.87
N GLU A 24 7.88 5.95 -15.45
CA GLU A 24 9.12 5.83 -16.21
C GLU A 24 9.49 4.39 -16.53
N HIS A 25 9.13 3.48 -15.64
CA HIS A 25 9.41 2.05 -15.78
C HIS A 25 8.22 1.22 -16.24
N GLU A 26 7.12 1.85 -16.72
CA GLU A 26 5.89 1.17 -17.16
C GLU A 26 5.38 0.16 -16.13
N ALA A 27 5.53 0.48 -14.84
CA ALA A 27 5.16 -0.35 -13.72
C ALA A 27 3.79 0.05 -13.18
N ARG A 28 2.99 -0.95 -12.77
CA ARG A 28 1.74 -0.73 -12.02
C ARG A 28 1.89 -1.27 -10.61
N ALA A 29 1.17 -0.68 -9.69
CA ALA A 29 1.24 -0.99 -8.27
C ALA A 29 -0.16 -0.88 -7.63
N THR A 30 -0.28 -1.34 -6.38
CA THR A 30 -1.50 -1.18 -5.57
C THR A 30 -1.17 -0.31 -4.35
N PHE A 31 -2.02 0.68 -4.07
CA PHE A 31 -1.83 1.61 -2.96
C PHE A 31 -2.92 1.40 -1.91
N PHE A 32 -2.55 1.13 -0.67
CA PHE A 32 -3.45 1.01 0.46
C PHE A 32 -3.47 2.33 1.24
N LEU A 33 -4.49 3.14 0.99
CA LEU A 33 -4.53 4.52 1.46
C LEU A 33 -5.32 4.66 2.76
N ILE A 34 -4.84 5.52 3.66
CA ILE A 34 -5.56 5.93 4.86
C ILE A 34 -6.69 6.89 4.47
N GLY A 35 -7.93 6.57 4.86
CA GLY A 35 -9.12 7.33 4.45
C GLY A 35 -9.06 8.82 4.84
N GLN A 36 -8.53 9.15 6.01
CA GLN A 36 -8.33 10.54 6.42
C GLN A 36 -7.39 11.28 5.46
N ARG A 37 -6.31 10.65 5.00
CA ARG A 37 -5.39 11.24 4.02
C ARG A 37 -6.01 11.40 2.64
N VAL A 38 -6.88 10.46 2.25
CA VAL A 38 -7.67 10.60 1.01
C VAL A 38 -8.58 11.82 1.09
N ARG A 39 -9.24 12.08 2.22
CA ARG A 39 -10.05 13.29 2.43
C ARG A 39 -9.23 14.57 2.42
N GLU A 40 -8.03 14.54 3.00
CA GLU A 40 -7.11 15.68 3.02
C GLU A 40 -6.46 15.97 1.66
N ARG A 41 -6.20 14.91 0.87
CA ARG A 41 -5.49 14.96 -0.42
C ARG A 41 -6.22 14.14 -1.51
N PRO A 42 -7.48 14.47 -1.84
CA PRO A 42 -8.27 13.65 -2.76
C PRO A 42 -7.68 13.60 -4.18
N GLU A 43 -6.91 14.61 -4.57
CA GLU A 43 -6.24 14.64 -5.86
C GLU A 43 -5.14 13.57 -5.96
N GLY A 44 -4.41 13.30 -4.88
CA GLY A 44 -3.42 12.22 -4.84
C GLY A 44 -4.04 10.85 -5.16
N ALA A 45 -5.20 10.54 -4.57
CA ALA A 45 -5.92 9.31 -4.89
C ALA A 45 -6.35 9.25 -6.37
N ARG A 46 -6.79 10.40 -6.93
CA ARG A 46 -7.16 10.48 -8.36
C ARG A 46 -5.96 10.30 -9.29
N GLU A 47 -4.79 10.82 -8.91
CA GLU A 47 -3.55 10.66 -9.68
C GLU A 47 -3.10 9.20 -9.73
N ILE A 48 -3.20 8.47 -8.61
CA ILE A 48 -2.93 7.04 -8.55
C ILE A 48 -3.81 6.29 -9.55
N VAL A 49 -5.13 6.52 -9.53
CA VAL A 49 -6.07 5.86 -10.46
C VAL A 49 -5.79 6.23 -11.92
N ARG A 50 -5.53 7.52 -12.21
CA ARG A 50 -5.18 7.96 -13.59
C ARG A 50 -3.89 7.33 -14.10
N GLY A 51 -2.96 7.01 -13.21
CA GLY A 51 -1.73 6.28 -13.53
C GLY A 51 -1.96 4.80 -13.85
N GLY A 52 -3.19 4.30 -13.71
CA GLY A 52 -3.51 2.87 -13.94
C GLY A 52 -3.13 1.96 -12.78
N HIS A 53 -2.92 2.54 -11.59
CA HIS A 53 -2.66 1.81 -10.36
C HIS A 53 -3.98 1.42 -9.68
N GLU A 54 -3.91 0.43 -8.80
CA GLU A 54 -5.03 -0.07 -8.02
C GLU A 54 -5.05 0.54 -6.63
N LEU A 55 -6.23 0.69 -6.05
CA LEU A 55 -6.40 1.20 -4.69
C LEU A 55 -6.94 0.12 -3.76
N GLY A 56 -6.54 0.18 -2.49
CA GLY A 56 -7.10 -0.55 -1.37
C GLY A 56 -7.28 0.37 -0.16
N SER A 57 -8.21 0.03 0.74
CA SER A 57 -8.42 0.77 1.98
C SER A 57 -7.44 0.32 3.07
N HIS A 58 -6.88 1.29 3.80
CA HIS A 58 -6.00 1.08 4.96
C HIS A 58 -6.60 1.66 6.25
N THR A 59 -7.91 1.46 6.45
CA THR A 59 -8.73 2.06 7.51
C THR A 59 -8.95 3.58 7.35
N LEU A 60 -9.70 4.18 8.26
CA LEU A 60 -9.91 5.63 8.27
C LEU A 60 -8.73 6.38 8.89
N THR A 61 -8.23 5.93 10.06
CA THR A 61 -7.24 6.66 10.87
C THR A 61 -6.00 5.84 11.25
N HIS A 62 -5.88 4.62 10.73
CA HIS A 62 -4.74 3.72 10.96
C HIS A 62 -4.58 3.19 12.40
N PRO A 63 -5.64 2.76 13.12
CA PRO A 63 -5.49 2.15 14.43
C PRO A 63 -5.05 0.69 14.32
N ARG A 64 -4.48 0.17 15.40
CA ARG A 64 -4.25 -1.28 15.53
C ARG A 64 -5.59 -1.97 15.81
N LEU A 65 -6.17 -2.60 14.78
CA LEU A 65 -7.54 -3.13 14.81
C LEU A 65 -7.76 -4.22 15.85
N THR A 66 -6.72 -4.97 16.21
CA THR A 66 -6.80 -6.00 17.27
C THR A 66 -6.99 -5.42 18.67
N ASP A 67 -6.70 -4.13 18.86
CA ASP A 67 -6.69 -3.48 20.19
C ASP A 67 -7.98 -2.68 20.45
N ILE A 68 -8.90 -2.59 19.47
CA ILE A 68 -10.15 -1.84 19.57
C ILE A 68 -11.38 -2.77 19.44
N PRO A 69 -12.56 -2.37 19.98
CA PRO A 69 -13.77 -3.18 19.93
C PRO A 69 -14.39 -3.25 18.51
N ASP A 70 -15.26 -4.23 18.29
CA ASP A 70 -15.82 -4.56 16.97
C ASP A 70 -16.56 -3.41 16.28
N ASP A 71 -17.27 -2.59 17.02
CA ASP A 71 -17.99 -1.43 16.50
C ASP A 71 -17.01 -0.36 16.00
N GLU A 72 -15.91 -0.15 16.69
CA GLU A 72 -14.84 0.75 16.25
C GLU A 72 -14.09 0.16 15.05
N VAL A 73 -13.80 -1.16 15.02
CA VAL A 73 -13.22 -1.84 13.84
C VAL A 73 -14.10 -1.61 12.61
N ARG A 74 -15.43 -1.81 12.75
CA ARG A 74 -16.37 -1.58 11.64
C ARG A 74 -16.40 -0.13 11.20
N ALA A 75 -16.34 0.82 12.13
CA ALA A 75 -16.32 2.25 11.83
C ALA A 75 -15.05 2.65 11.07
N GLU A 76 -13.88 2.15 11.50
CA GLU A 76 -12.60 2.39 10.85
C GLU A 76 -12.56 1.84 9.42
N ILE A 77 -12.99 0.60 9.22
CA ILE A 77 -13.00 -0.02 7.89
C ILE A 77 -13.99 0.71 6.96
N ARG A 78 -15.24 0.97 7.43
CA ARG A 78 -16.24 1.68 6.64
C ARG A 78 -15.83 3.11 6.30
N GLY A 79 -15.30 3.84 7.29
CA GLY A 79 -14.83 5.21 7.08
C GLY A 79 -13.71 5.33 6.06
N GLY A 80 -12.81 4.33 6.02
CA GLY A 80 -11.79 4.22 4.97
C GLY A 80 -12.41 4.05 3.59
N VAL A 81 -13.36 3.12 3.43
CA VAL A 81 -14.07 2.88 2.15
C VAL A 81 -14.90 4.10 1.72
N GLU A 82 -15.62 4.73 2.64
CA GLU A 82 -16.42 5.94 2.36
C GLU A 82 -15.56 7.10 1.86
N ALA A 83 -14.34 7.25 2.37
CA ALA A 83 -13.41 8.27 1.90
C ALA A 83 -13.05 8.10 0.41
N PHE A 84 -12.98 6.86 -0.09
CA PHE A 84 -12.79 6.59 -1.52
C PHE A 84 -14.03 6.95 -2.33
N GLU A 85 -15.23 6.59 -1.85
CA GLU A 85 -16.47 6.95 -2.54
C GLU A 85 -16.61 8.48 -2.65
N GLU A 86 -16.30 9.21 -1.58
CA GLU A 86 -16.33 10.68 -1.57
C GLU A 86 -15.33 11.29 -2.58
N ALA A 87 -14.13 10.72 -2.69
CA ALA A 87 -13.06 11.26 -3.53
C ALA A 87 -13.16 10.85 -5.01
N LEU A 88 -13.60 9.60 -5.29
CA LEU A 88 -13.48 8.95 -6.59
C LEU A 88 -14.83 8.55 -7.20
N GLY A 89 -15.90 8.46 -6.38
CA GLY A 89 -17.19 7.91 -6.81
C GLY A 89 -17.21 6.38 -6.93
N GLU A 90 -16.17 5.70 -6.49
CA GLU A 90 -16.00 4.25 -6.60
C GLU A 90 -15.54 3.66 -5.26
N ARG A 91 -15.78 2.34 -5.08
CA ARG A 91 -15.26 1.55 -3.97
C ARG A 91 -14.14 0.65 -4.46
N SER A 92 -13.12 0.46 -3.61
CA SER A 92 -12.18 -0.64 -3.78
C SER A 92 -12.65 -1.85 -2.96
N PRO A 93 -12.58 -3.07 -3.50
CA PRO A 93 -12.82 -4.28 -2.72
C PRO A 93 -11.65 -4.65 -1.81
N LEU A 94 -10.47 -4.09 -2.05
CA LEU A 94 -9.25 -4.44 -1.32
C LEU A 94 -9.14 -3.70 0.00
N PHE A 95 -8.69 -4.43 1.01
CA PHE A 95 -8.42 -3.92 2.35
C PHE A 95 -7.12 -4.49 2.88
N ARG A 96 -6.31 -3.65 3.54
CA ARG A 96 -5.15 -4.08 4.32
C ARG A 96 -5.27 -3.53 5.74
N ALA A 97 -5.09 -4.41 6.72
CA ALA A 97 -5.08 -4.00 8.11
C ALA A 97 -3.75 -3.31 8.46
N PRO A 98 -3.76 -2.17 9.19
CA PRO A 98 -2.56 -1.51 9.67
C PRO A 98 -1.59 -2.46 10.36
N GLY A 99 -0.31 -2.44 9.89
CA GLY A 99 0.73 -3.32 10.39
C GLY A 99 0.43 -4.82 10.30
N PHE A 100 -0.49 -5.22 9.41
CA PHE A 100 -1.01 -6.60 9.25
C PHE A 100 -1.69 -7.16 10.52
N HIS A 101 -2.07 -6.27 11.47
CA HIS A 101 -2.75 -6.69 12.71
C HIS A 101 -4.22 -7.02 12.46
N ALA A 102 -4.46 -8.26 11.98
CA ALA A 102 -5.78 -8.82 11.75
C ALA A 102 -5.87 -10.23 12.33
N ASP A 103 -6.64 -10.42 13.38
CA ASP A 103 -7.04 -11.71 13.91
C ASP A 103 -8.30 -12.23 13.20
N GLU A 104 -8.76 -13.44 13.55
CA GLU A 104 -9.96 -14.05 12.97
C GLU A 104 -11.20 -13.15 13.09
N ARG A 105 -11.33 -12.40 14.19
CA ARG A 105 -12.41 -11.46 14.45
C ARG A 105 -12.40 -10.31 13.43
N VAL A 106 -11.23 -9.68 13.24
CA VAL A 106 -11.06 -8.59 12.27
C VAL A 106 -11.31 -9.09 10.85
N LEU A 107 -10.77 -10.25 10.49
CA LEU A 107 -10.97 -10.84 9.15
C LEU A 107 -12.43 -11.19 8.88
N ALA A 108 -13.19 -11.66 9.89
CA ALA A 108 -14.62 -11.87 9.77
C ALA A 108 -15.37 -10.57 9.46
N ILE A 109 -15.03 -9.47 10.15
CA ILE A 109 -15.62 -8.15 9.91
C ILE A 109 -15.28 -7.64 8.49
N VAL A 110 -14.05 -7.79 8.04
CA VAL A 110 -13.64 -7.43 6.67
C VAL A 110 -14.50 -8.16 5.64
N SER A 111 -14.67 -9.49 5.81
CA SER A 111 -15.51 -10.31 4.94
C SER A 111 -17.00 -9.93 4.99
N GLU A 112 -17.57 -9.64 6.18
CA GLU A 112 -18.95 -9.17 6.34
C GLU A 112 -19.20 -7.84 5.62
N LEU A 113 -18.17 -6.99 5.50
CA LEU A 113 -18.24 -5.72 4.78
C LEU A 113 -18.02 -5.88 3.27
N GLY A 114 -17.84 -7.12 2.78
CA GLY A 114 -17.65 -7.44 1.37
C GLY A 114 -16.28 -7.05 0.83
N LEU A 115 -15.26 -7.00 1.71
CA LEU A 115 -13.89 -6.65 1.37
C LEU A 115 -12.98 -7.87 1.35
N GLU A 116 -11.89 -7.79 0.61
CA GLU A 116 -10.84 -8.79 0.49
C GLU A 116 -9.59 -8.33 1.23
N ALA A 117 -9.17 -9.11 2.25
CA ALA A 117 -7.97 -8.80 3.01
C ALA A 117 -6.71 -9.11 2.20
N ALA A 118 -5.83 -8.13 2.05
CA ALA A 118 -4.55 -8.24 1.35
C ALA A 118 -3.39 -8.33 2.34
N PHE A 119 -2.45 -9.23 2.06
CA PHE A 119 -1.22 -9.42 2.82
C PHE A 119 -0.02 -9.26 1.90
N ALA A 120 1.17 -9.15 2.48
CA ALA A 120 2.43 -9.13 1.74
C ALA A 120 3.28 -10.37 2.06
N ASP A 121 4.14 -10.72 1.09
CA ASP A 121 5.13 -11.81 1.23
C ASP A 121 6.50 -11.27 1.65
N VAL A 122 6.78 -10.01 1.32
CA VAL A 122 8.06 -9.35 1.52
C VAL A 122 7.82 -7.99 2.15
N ASP A 123 8.29 -7.82 3.38
CA ASP A 123 8.34 -6.54 4.09
C ASP A 123 9.82 -6.15 4.25
N PRO A 124 10.32 -5.16 3.51
CA PRO A 124 11.69 -4.67 3.65
C PRO A 124 11.89 -3.78 4.87
N GLU A 125 10.83 -3.50 5.63
CA GLU A 125 10.80 -2.61 6.81
C GLU A 125 11.23 -1.17 6.46
N ASP A 126 10.84 -0.65 5.29
CA ASP A 126 11.22 0.69 4.80
C ASP A 126 10.71 1.83 5.69
N TRP A 127 9.67 1.56 6.50
CA TRP A 127 9.14 2.44 7.53
C TRP A 127 10.10 2.69 8.71
N ARG A 128 11.18 1.91 8.85
CA ARG A 128 12.16 2.06 9.95
C ARG A 128 13.11 3.22 9.67
N PRO A 129 13.31 4.14 10.65
CA PRO A 129 14.15 5.32 10.44
C PRO A 129 15.66 5.01 10.36
N ASP A 130 16.07 3.82 10.81
CA ASP A 130 17.47 3.37 10.82
C ASP A 130 17.90 2.65 9.54
N LEU A 131 16.98 2.44 8.57
CA LEU A 131 17.30 1.76 7.31
C LEU A 131 17.54 2.75 6.18
N ASP A 132 18.57 2.48 5.40
CA ASP A 132 18.91 3.22 4.19
C ASP A 132 18.30 2.59 2.93
N SER A 133 18.29 3.35 1.85
CA SER A 133 17.75 2.92 0.55
C SER A 133 18.42 1.66 0.00
N HIS A 134 19.71 1.47 0.25
CA HIS A 134 20.44 0.28 -0.19
C HIS A 134 19.96 -0.98 0.54
N THR A 135 19.69 -0.89 1.83
CA THR A 135 19.16 -2.02 2.61
C THR A 135 17.74 -2.38 2.18
N ILE A 136 16.88 -1.40 1.92
CA ILE A 136 15.53 -1.59 1.38
C ILE A 136 15.61 -2.30 0.02
N PHE A 137 16.39 -1.76 -0.91
CA PHE A 137 16.65 -2.35 -2.24
C PHE A 137 17.07 -3.82 -2.14
N ARG A 138 18.08 -4.12 -1.31
CA ARG A 138 18.60 -5.48 -1.15
C ARG A 138 17.54 -6.44 -0.61
N ARG A 139 16.79 -6.03 0.43
CA ARG A 139 15.75 -6.87 1.03
C ARG A 139 14.62 -7.20 0.06
N VAL A 140 14.19 -6.24 -0.76
CA VAL A 140 13.20 -6.49 -1.80
C VAL A 140 13.72 -7.49 -2.82
N LEU A 141 14.95 -7.32 -3.32
CA LEU A 141 15.55 -8.26 -4.28
C LEU A 141 15.72 -9.66 -3.72
N GLU A 142 16.11 -9.80 -2.45
CA GLU A 142 16.25 -11.11 -1.78
C GLU A 142 14.91 -11.84 -1.66
N GLY A 143 13.80 -11.10 -1.47
CA GLY A 143 12.44 -11.63 -1.41
C GLY A 143 11.75 -11.80 -2.77
N ALA A 144 12.27 -11.19 -3.83
CA ALA A 144 11.64 -11.17 -5.13
C ALA A 144 11.56 -12.58 -5.76
N ARG A 145 10.34 -12.98 -6.11
CA ARG A 145 10.01 -14.24 -6.80
C ARG A 145 8.73 -14.06 -7.60
N ASP A 146 8.48 -14.97 -8.52
CA ASP A 146 7.22 -14.95 -9.28
C ASP A 146 6.01 -15.05 -8.35
N GLY A 147 5.08 -14.12 -8.47
CA GLY A 147 3.89 -14.01 -7.64
C GLY A 147 4.08 -13.34 -6.28
N ALA A 148 5.28 -12.79 -5.98
CA ALA A 148 5.50 -12.10 -4.70
C ALA A 148 4.75 -10.77 -4.62
N ILE A 149 4.32 -10.44 -3.40
CA ILE A 149 3.71 -9.17 -3.01
C ILE A 149 4.67 -8.48 -2.05
N VAL A 150 5.14 -7.29 -2.42
CA VAL A 150 6.08 -6.48 -1.64
C VAL A 150 5.33 -5.35 -0.96
N ASP A 151 5.58 -5.16 0.33
CA ASP A 151 5.07 -4.06 1.12
C ASP A 151 6.09 -2.93 1.21
N LEU A 152 5.68 -1.74 0.80
CA LEU A 152 6.43 -0.49 0.87
C LEU A 152 5.50 0.60 1.37
N HIS A 153 6.03 1.80 1.60
CA HIS A 153 5.24 2.92 2.10
C HIS A 153 5.41 4.17 1.23
N ASP A 154 4.28 4.81 0.87
CA ASP A 154 4.25 6.13 0.24
C ASP A 154 3.78 7.23 1.19
N GLY A 155 3.61 6.89 2.46
CA GLY A 155 3.22 7.76 3.54
C GLY A 155 3.70 7.25 4.90
N TYR A 156 3.12 7.80 5.95
CA TYR A 156 3.37 7.42 7.33
C TYR A 156 2.12 7.64 8.17
N PRO A 157 1.85 6.80 9.19
CA PRO A 157 0.62 6.91 9.97
C PRO A 157 0.60 8.18 10.85
N PRO A 158 -0.56 8.82 11.02
CA PRO A 158 -0.76 9.88 12.03
C PRO A 158 -1.14 9.28 13.40
N PRO A 159 -0.79 9.91 14.53
CA PRO A 159 0.27 10.91 14.71
C PRO A 159 1.65 10.28 14.51
N PRO A 160 2.72 11.09 14.43
CA PRO A 160 4.08 10.58 14.30
C PRO A 160 4.34 9.45 15.30
N THR A 161 4.76 8.31 14.79
CA THR A 161 5.11 7.12 15.57
C THR A 161 6.63 7.01 15.69
N SER A 162 7.16 5.88 16.14
CA SER A 162 8.58 5.55 16.02
C SER A 162 8.99 5.21 14.58
N ALA A 163 8.04 5.17 13.66
CA ALA A 163 8.29 5.01 12.24
C ALA A 163 8.95 6.27 11.65
N ARG A 164 9.52 6.10 10.46
CA ARG A 164 10.02 7.21 9.65
C ARG A 164 8.87 8.15 9.31
N ASP A 165 9.14 9.45 9.30
CA ASP A 165 8.20 10.51 8.92
C ASP A 165 8.44 11.05 7.50
N ASP A 166 9.28 10.36 6.72
CA ASP A 166 9.55 10.59 5.30
C ASP A 166 9.67 9.26 4.54
N CYS A 167 9.50 9.30 3.22
CA CYS A 167 9.70 8.15 2.33
C CYS A 167 10.92 8.32 1.41
N ILE A 168 11.90 9.14 1.80
CA ILE A 168 13.10 9.43 0.99
C ILE A 168 13.83 8.13 0.64
N ALA A 169 14.11 7.28 1.64
CA ALA A 169 14.83 6.04 1.41
C ALA A 169 14.05 5.05 0.52
N THR A 170 12.73 5.05 0.58
CA THR A 170 11.86 4.26 -0.30
C THR A 170 11.95 4.76 -1.73
N VAL A 171 11.84 6.08 -1.95
CA VAL A 171 11.97 6.70 -3.28
C VAL A 171 13.35 6.40 -3.87
N GLU A 172 14.43 6.65 -3.14
CA GLU A 172 15.80 6.34 -3.58
C GLU A 172 16.00 4.84 -3.86
N ALA A 173 15.40 3.96 -3.07
CA ALA A 173 15.46 2.50 -3.34
C ALA A 173 14.76 2.16 -4.65
N LEU A 174 13.59 2.75 -4.93
CA LEU A 174 12.82 2.53 -6.15
C LEU A 174 13.57 2.94 -7.42
N GLU A 175 14.37 4.02 -7.39
CA GLU A 175 15.19 4.46 -8.53
C GLU A 175 16.11 3.34 -9.05
N HIS A 176 16.59 2.48 -8.17
CA HIS A 176 17.44 1.35 -8.52
C HIS A 176 16.68 0.03 -8.65
N LEU A 177 15.63 -0.14 -7.86
CA LEU A 177 14.85 -1.38 -7.79
C LEU A 177 14.05 -1.63 -9.07
N LEU A 178 13.35 -0.60 -9.58
CA LEU A 178 12.48 -0.74 -10.75
C LEU A 178 13.25 -1.20 -11.99
N PRO A 179 14.37 -0.54 -12.40
CA PRO A 179 15.15 -1.02 -13.55
C PRO A 179 15.77 -2.41 -13.30
N CYS A 180 16.16 -2.71 -12.05
CA CYS A 180 16.75 -4.01 -11.71
C CYS A 180 15.73 -5.15 -11.85
N LEU A 181 14.51 -4.99 -11.32
CA LEU A 181 13.43 -5.98 -11.45
C LEU A 181 13.03 -6.18 -12.91
N ARG A 182 12.91 -5.09 -13.69
CA ARG A 182 12.63 -5.17 -15.14
C ARG A 182 13.73 -5.93 -15.89
N ALA A 183 15.01 -5.67 -15.60
CA ALA A 183 16.14 -6.36 -16.20
C ALA A 183 16.17 -7.86 -15.87
N GLN A 184 15.63 -8.26 -14.72
CA GLN A 184 15.45 -9.66 -14.33
C GLN A 184 14.20 -10.31 -14.94
N GLY A 185 13.42 -9.57 -15.73
CA GLY A 185 12.24 -10.08 -16.43
C GLY A 185 10.95 -10.09 -15.60
N TYR A 186 10.89 -9.29 -14.54
CA TYR A 186 9.63 -9.08 -13.81
C TYR A 186 8.74 -8.08 -14.54
N GLU A 187 7.48 -8.45 -14.66
CA GLU A 187 6.37 -7.55 -14.96
C GLU A 187 5.79 -7.06 -13.63
N LEU A 188 5.79 -5.74 -13.43
CA LEU A 188 5.27 -5.11 -12.21
C LEU A 188 3.79 -4.78 -12.42
N VAL A 189 2.94 -5.48 -11.68
CA VAL A 189 1.48 -5.50 -11.86
C VAL A 189 0.75 -5.13 -10.58
N THR A 190 -0.55 -4.83 -10.68
CA THR A 190 -1.41 -4.65 -9.52
C THR A 190 -1.74 -5.98 -8.84
N LEU A 191 -2.24 -5.95 -7.60
CA LEU A 191 -2.70 -7.16 -6.90
C LEU A 191 -3.83 -7.87 -7.65
N GLY A 192 -4.80 -7.12 -8.18
CA GLY A 192 -5.89 -7.69 -8.96
C GLY A 192 -5.39 -8.41 -10.20
N GLU A 193 -4.39 -7.88 -10.91
CA GLU A 193 -3.78 -8.52 -12.07
C GLU A 193 -2.92 -9.72 -11.70
N LEU A 194 -2.28 -9.69 -10.53
CA LEU A 194 -1.51 -10.83 -10.01
C LEU A 194 -2.45 -11.98 -9.67
N SER A 195 -3.57 -11.70 -9.00
CA SER A 195 -4.58 -12.69 -8.58
C SER A 195 -5.31 -13.33 -9.77
N ALA A 196 -5.58 -12.56 -10.81
CA ALA A 196 -6.26 -13.07 -12.02
C ALA A 196 -5.43 -14.11 -12.81
N THR A 197 -4.16 -14.30 -12.46
CA THR A 197 -3.25 -15.24 -13.12
C THR A 197 -2.94 -16.48 -12.28
N ARG A 198 -3.47 -16.56 -11.07
CA ARG A 198 -3.41 -17.73 -10.17
C ARG A 198 -4.67 -18.58 -10.31
#